data_b294d5131221016d33b6da1484983009
#
_entry.id   b294d5131221016d33b6da1484983009
#
_cell.length_a   1.000
_cell.length_b   1.000
_cell.length_c   1.000
_cell.angle_alpha   90.00
_cell.angle_beta   90.00
_cell.angle_gamma   90.00
#
_symmetry.space_group_name_H-M   'P 1'
#
loop_
_entity.id
_entity.type
_entity.pdbx_description
1 polymer ?
#
loop_
_entity_poly.entity_id
_entity_poly.type
_entity_poly.pdbx_seq_one_letter_code
_entity_poly.pdbx_strand_id
1 'polypeptide(L)'
;MSEPAPPLESALLVPVPEAEPCVQKHRFRHDSVALLGVPAHITVLYPFMTPDEISDSATAAVERVLEHFPEFPFLLTRLEHFPEGATYLAPEPAAPFVDLTMAIAERFPEYPPYGGAHADVIPHLTVAQTPDAPADELAEIERHLPIRCVAREAWLMVEDDKGRWHTRTRFALARSARA
;
A
#
# COMPACT_ATOMS: atom_id res chain seq x y z
N MET A 1 3.39 33.14 -15.17
CA MET A 1 3.80 32.69 -13.81
C MET A 1 3.54 31.17 -13.79
N SER A 2 4.59 30.36 -13.71
CA SER A 2 4.42 28.90 -13.59
C SER A 2 3.82 28.60 -12.23
N GLU A 3 2.79 27.76 -12.21
CA GLU A 3 2.24 27.21 -10.98
C GLU A 3 3.37 26.49 -10.20
N PRO A 4 3.44 26.64 -8.86
CA PRO A 4 4.44 25.90 -8.10
C PRO A 4 4.23 24.40 -8.31
N ALA A 5 5.31 23.65 -8.42
CA ALA A 5 5.24 22.20 -8.49
C ALA A 5 4.47 21.65 -7.27
N PRO A 6 3.66 20.60 -7.44
CA PRO A 6 3.00 19.98 -6.29
C PRO A 6 4.04 19.51 -5.27
N PRO A 7 3.70 19.52 -3.97
CA PRO A 7 4.62 19.00 -2.95
C PRO A 7 4.90 17.52 -3.20
N LEU A 8 6.13 17.09 -2.90
CA LEU A 8 6.51 15.69 -2.94
C LEU A 8 5.73 14.90 -1.88
N GLU A 9 5.44 13.64 -2.17
CA GLU A 9 4.57 12.82 -1.38
C GLU A 9 5.32 11.69 -0.67
N SER A 10 4.67 11.12 0.33
CA SER A 10 5.09 9.87 0.96
C SER A 10 3.90 8.97 1.28
N ALA A 11 4.18 7.69 1.47
CA ALA A 11 3.20 6.67 1.80
C ALA A 11 3.77 5.63 2.77
N LEU A 12 2.93 5.13 3.65
CA LEU A 12 3.17 3.91 4.41
C LEU A 12 2.43 2.76 3.72
N LEU A 13 3.13 1.67 3.44
CA LEU A 13 2.55 0.52 2.75
C LEU A 13 3.14 -0.80 3.25
N VAL A 14 2.38 -1.88 3.11
CA VAL A 14 2.84 -3.26 3.30
C VAL A 14 3.19 -3.83 1.93
N PRO A 15 4.47 -4.16 1.65
CA PRO A 15 4.83 -4.80 0.39
C PRO A 15 4.31 -6.24 0.35
N VAL A 16 3.92 -6.69 -0.83
CA VAL A 16 3.38 -8.04 -1.07
C VAL A 16 4.20 -8.74 -2.16
N PRO A 17 5.45 -9.13 -1.85
CA PRO A 17 6.34 -9.74 -2.85
C PRO A 17 5.80 -11.06 -3.42
N GLU A 18 4.97 -11.78 -2.66
CA GLU A 18 4.36 -13.03 -3.11
C GLU A 18 3.38 -12.81 -4.28
N ALA A 19 2.84 -11.61 -4.43
CA ALA A 19 1.94 -11.27 -5.54
C ALA A 19 2.71 -10.84 -6.81
N GLU A 20 3.95 -10.37 -6.70
CA GLU A 20 4.73 -9.85 -7.84
C GLU A 20 4.74 -10.78 -9.06
N PRO A 21 5.02 -12.09 -8.94
CA PRO A 21 5.03 -12.98 -10.09
C PRO A 21 3.71 -13.02 -10.87
N CYS A 22 2.61 -12.74 -10.17
CA CYS A 22 1.27 -12.75 -10.76
C CYS A 22 0.88 -11.38 -11.33
N VAL A 23 1.18 -10.28 -10.63
CA VAL A 23 0.60 -8.97 -10.95
C VAL A 23 1.57 -7.98 -11.61
N GLN A 24 2.89 -8.16 -11.51
CA GLN A 24 3.89 -7.18 -11.96
C GLN A 24 3.71 -6.77 -13.42
N LYS A 25 3.54 -7.74 -14.31
CA LYS A 25 3.36 -7.50 -15.76
C LYS A 25 2.12 -6.65 -16.04
N HIS A 26 1.03 -6.89 -15.32
CA HIS A 26 -0.23 -6.17 -15.46
C HIS A 26 -0.11 -4.77 -14.85
N ARG A 27 0.48 -4.65 -13.67
CA ARG A 27 0.73 -3.37 -13.02
C ARG A 27 1.61 -2.45 -13.87
N PHE A 28 2.64 -2.96 -14.51
CA PHE A 28 3.48 -2.15 -15.41
C PHE A 28 2.73 -1.59 -16.62
N ARG A 29 1.60 -2.16 -16.99
CA ARG A 29 0.76 -1.68 -18.10
C ARG A 29 -0.37 -0.77 -17.65
N HIS A 30 -0.92 -1.01 -16.46
CA HIS A 30 -2.20 -0.46 -16.04
C HIS A 30 -2.14 0.30 -14.70
N ASP A 31 -0.99 0.33 -14.05
CA ASP A 31 -0.77 1.02 -12.78
C ASP A 31 0.49 1.90 -12.86
N SER A 32 0.29 3.20 -13.01
CA SER A 32 1.37 4.16 -13.26
C SER A 32 2.43 4.18 -12.16
N VAL A 33 2.04 3.99 -10.89
CA VAL A 33 3.00 4.02 -9.76
C VAL A 33 3.95 2.82 -9.76
N ALA A 34 3.58 1.70 -10.42
CA ALA A 34 4.48 0.56 -10.58
C ALA A 34 5.72 0.93 -11.39
N LEU A 35 5.56 1.74 -12.45
CA LEU A 35 6.68 2.23 -13.27
C LEU A 35 7.55 3.26 -12.53
N LEU A 36 7.00 3.91 -11.51
CA LEU A 36 7.70 4.88 -10.69
C LEU A 36 8.45 4.25 -9.52
N GLY A 37 8.40 2.93 -9.35
CA GLY A 37 9.17 2.19 -8.36
C GLY A 37 8.38 1.67 -7.16
N VAL A 38 7.04 1.81 -7.15
CA VAL A 38 6.21 1.26 -6.08
C VAL A 38 5.91 -0.22 -6.35
N PRO A 39 6.34 -1.16 -5.48
CA PRO A 39 6.09 -2.59 -5.65
C PRO A 39 4.61 -2.94 -5.48
N ALA A 40 4.24 -4.20 -5.72
CA ALA A 40 2.94 -4.72 -5.31
C ALA A 40 2.78 -4.56 -3.79
N HIS A 41 1.70 -3.89 -3.36
CA HIS A 41 1.54 -3.48 -1.97
C HIS A 41 0.08 -3.32 -1.57
N ILE A 42 -0.14 -3.27 -0.27
CA ILE A 42 -1.38 -2.77 0.35
C ILE A 42 -1.04 -1.48 1.09
N THR A 43 -1.71 -0.40 0.75
CA THR A 43 -1.50 0.92 1.38
C THR A 43 -1.99 0.90 2.82
N VAL A 44 -1.15 1.39 3.75
CA VAL A 44 -1.52 1.63 5.14
C VAL A 44 -1.98 3.07 5.31
N LEU A 45 -1.20 4.03 4.83
CA LEU A 45 -1.56 5.44 4.89
C LEU A 45 -0.99 6.21 3.68
N TYR A 46 -1.87 6.90 2.95
CA TYR A 46 -1.54 7.81 1.87
C TYR A 46 -2.64 8.87 1.71
N PRO A 47 -2.30 10.14 1.42
CA PRO A 47 -0.94 10.70 1.52
C PRO A 47 -0.46 10.78 2.98
N PHE A 48 0.85 10.77 3.19
CA PHE A 48 1.46 10.97 4.49
C PHE A 48 2.26 12.30 4.50
N MET A 49 3.23 12.46 5.38
CA MET A 49 4.07 13.67 5.47
C MET A 49 4.82 13.94 4.17
N THR A 50 5.05 15.20 3.82
CA THR A 50 6.04 15.49 2.78
C THR A 50 7.43 14.99 3.20
N PRO A 51 8.30 14.57 2.26
CA PRO A 51 9.62 14.03 2.60
C PRO A 51 10.46 14.90 3.54
N ASP A 52 10.32 16.23 3.44
CA ASP A 52 11.04 17.18 4.27
C ASP A 52 10.51 17.27 5.71
N GLU A 53 9.25 16.93 5.93
CA GLU A 53 8.62 16.90 7.26
C GLU A 53 8.92 15.60 8.02
N ILE A 54 9.38 14.54 7.34
CA ILE A 54 9.68 13.26 7.96
C ILE A 54 10.96 13.38 8.80
N SER A 55 10.79 13.62 10.08
CA SER A 55 11.87 13.67 11.08
C SER A 55 12.19 12.28 11.65
N ASP A 56 13.33 12.18 12.35
CA ASP A 56 13.67 10.97 13.10
C ASP A 56 12.62 10.65 14.19
N SER A 57 12.04 11.69 14.81
CA SER A 57 10.98 11.52 15.79
C SER A 57 9.68 11.00 15.19
N ALA A 58 9.33 11.43 13.97
CA ALA A 58 8.18 10.91 13.24
C ALA A 58 8.41 9.45 12.85
N THR A 59 9.59 9.13 12.32
CA THR A 59 10.00 7.76 11.98
C THR A 59 9.93 6.84 13.20
N ALA A 60 10.51 7.24 14.33
CA ALA A 60 10.43 6.48 15.58
C ALA A 60 9.00 6.34 16.12
N ALA A 61 8.12 7.31 15.84
CA ALA A 61 6.72 7.22 16.23
C ALA A 61 5.95 6.19 15.38
N VAL A 62 6.23 6.10 14.08
CA VAL A 62 5.70 5.04 13.20
C VAL A 62 6.17 3.67 13.68
N GLU A 63 7.48 3.52 13.95
CA GLU A 63 8.07 2.27 14.42
C GLU A 63 7.38 1.77 15.71
N ARG A 64 7.21 2.65 16.71
CA ARG A 64 6.51 2.30 17.96
C ARG A 64 5.08 1.83 17.76
N VAL A 65 4.36 2.35 16.78
CA VAL A 65 3.01 1.84 16.47
C VAL A 65 3.11 0.45 15.87
N LEU A 66 3.98 0.26 14.87
CA LEU A 66 4.09 -0.98 14.11
C LEU A 66 4.65 -2.16 14.93
N GLU A 67 5.51 -1.89 15.91
CA GLU A 67 6.03 -2.91 16.86
C GLU A 67 4.93 -3.64 17.67
N HIS A 68 3.75 -3.05 17.78
CA HIS A 68 2.62 -3.68 18.47
C HIS A 68 1.80 -4.63 17.58
N PHE A 69 2.06 -4.63 16.27
CA PHE A 69 1.37 -5.50 15.33
C PHE A 69 2.22 -6.73 15.01
N PRO A 70 1.72 -7.95 15.26
CA PRO A 70 2.44 -9.16 14.88
C PRO A 70 2.46 -9.32 13.37
N GLU A 71 3.47 -10.02 12.83
CA GLU A 71 3.40 -10.58 11.48
C GLU A 71 2.13 -11.42 11.34
N PHE A 72 1.43 -11.30 10.21
CA PHE A 72 0.19 -12.04 10.00
C PHE A 72 0.08 -12.60 8.58
N PRO A 73 -0.43 -13.84 8.44
CA PRO A 73 -0.74 -14.43 7.15
C PRO A 73 -2.06 -13.85 6.60
N PHE A 74 -2.14 -13.76 5.28
CA PHE A 74 -3.37 -13.41 4.58
C PHE A 74 -3.38 -14.05 3.18
N LEU A 75 -4.55 -14.04 2.56
CA LEU A 75 -4.75 -14.49 1.18
C LEU A 75 -5.21 -13.31 0.34
N LEU A 76 -4.73 -13.23 -0.88
CA LEU A 76 -5.39 -12.44 -1.92
C LEU A 76 -6.36 -13.38 -2.61
N THR A 77 -7.67 -13.16 -2.43
CA THR A 77 -8.68 -14.18 -2.73
C THR A 77 -9.45 -13.94 -4.02
N ARG A 78 -9.65 -12.67 -4.40
CA ARG A 78 -10.47 -12.30 -5.54
C ARG A 78 -10.11 -10.95 -6.13
N LEU A 79 -10.40 -10.76 -7.39
CA LEU A 79 -10.43 -9.47 -8.05
C LEU A 79 -11.73 -8.73 -7.73
N GLU A 80 -11.62 -7.46 -7.42
CA GLU A 80 -12.73 -6.54 -7.23
C GLU A 80 -12.48 -5.22 -7.97
N HIS A 81 -13.52 -4.41 -8.08
CA HIS A 81 -13.46 -3.12 -8.77
C HIS A 81 -14.03 -2.04 -7.87
N PHE A 82 -13.35 -0.91 -7.80
CA PHE A 82 -13.95 0.29 -7.24
C PHE A 82 -14.93 0.92 -8.22
N PRO A 83 -15.95 1.66 -7.74
CA PRO A 83 -16.90 2.35 -8.61
C PRO A 83 -16.25 3.27 -9.64
N GLU A 84 -15.12 3.90 -9.30
CA GLU A 84 -14.30 4.77 -10.16
C GLU A 84 -13.43 4.01 -11.15
N GLY A 85 -13.44 2.67 -11.12
CA GLY A 85 -12.89 1.80 -12.15
C GLY A 85 -11.57 1.13 -11.85
N ALA A 86 -10.89 1.44 -10.74
CA ALA A 86 -9.67 0.73 -10.39
C ALA A 86 -9.95 -0.73 -10.03
N THR A 87 -9.10 -1.63 -10.53
CA THR A 87 -9.16 -3.07 -10.26
C THR A 87 -8.11 -3.45 -9.23
N TYR A 88 -8.50 -4.26 -8.26
CA TYR A 88 -7.63 -4.67 -7.16
C TYR A 88 -7.84 -6.10 -6.70
N LEU A 89 -6.85 -6.64 -6.00
CA LEU A 89 -6.94 -7.89 -5.26
C LEU A 89 -7.32 -7.60 -3.79
N ALA A 90 -8.35 -8.28 -3.31
CA ALA A 90 -8.85 -8.15 -1.95
C ALA A 90 -8.10 -9.09 -0.99
N PRO A 91 -7.52 -8.57 0.12
CA PRO A 91 -6.90 -9.40 1.15
C PRO A 91 -7.92 -10.00 2.11
N GLU A 92 -7.66 -11.21 2.57
CA GLU A 92 -8.49 -11.91 3.54
C GLU A 92 -7.61 -12.61 4.59
N PRO A 93 -7.75 -12.26 5.89
CA PRO A 93 -8.64 -11.25 6.44
C PRO A 93 -8.18 -9.82 6.13
N ALA A 94 -9.12 -8.88 5.93
CA ALA A 94 -8.84 -7.47 5.74
C ALA A 94 -8.59 -6.72 7.06
N ALA A 95 -9.17 -7.21 8.17
CA ALA A 95 -9.16 -6.54 9.47
C ALA A 95 -7.76 -6.13 9.97
N PRO A 96 -6.70 -6.94 9.90
CA PRO A 96 -5.37 -6.53 10.36
C PRO A 96 -4.82 -5.30 9.63
N PHE A 97 -5.14 -5.13 8.35
CA PHE A 97 -4.73 -3.95 7.57
C PHE A 97 -5.54 -2.71 7.99
N VAL A 98 -6.83 -2.87 8.26
CA VAL A 98 -7.68 -1.79 8.79
C VAL A 98 -7.13 -1.33 10.14
N ASP A 99 -6.80 -2.26 11.03
CA ASP A 99 -6.25 -1.97 12.36
C ASP A 99 -4.91 -1.23 12.27
N LEU A 100 -4.02 -1.64 11.36
CA LEU A 100 -2.76 -0.93 11.07
C LEU A 100 -3.01 0.51 10.62
N THR A 101 -3.91 0.70 9.65
CA THR A 101 -4.27 2.02 9.13
C THR A 101 -4.83 2.92 10.24
N MET A 102 -5.76 2.40 11.01
CA MET A 102 -6.39 3.17 12.10
C MET A 102 -5.40 3.54 13.20
N ALA A 103 -4.50 2.63 13.59
CA ALA A 103 -3.49 2.92 14.60
C ALA A 103 -2.49 4.00 14.14
N ILE A 104 -2.08 3.97 12.87
CA ILE A 104 -1.23 5.03 12.30
C ILE A 104 -2.00 6.34 12.22
N ALA A 105 -3.25 6.34 11.74
CA ALA A 105 -4.08 7.54 11.64
C ALA A 105 -4.38 8.17 13.01
N GLU A 106 -4.61 7.35 14.05
CA GLU A 106 -4.77 7.83 15.42
C GLU A 106 -3.49 8.52 15.95
N ARG A 107 -2.32 7.98 15.58
CA ARG A 107 -1.03 8.58 15.98
C ARG A 107 -0.71 9.86 15.22
N PHE A 108 -1.22 10.01 14.00
CA PHE A 108 -0.99 11.13 13.09
C PHE A 108 -2.32 11.67 12.54
N PRO A 109 -3.17 12.27 13.40
CA PRO A 109 -4.53 12.67 13.02
C PRO A 109 -4.58 13.78 11.95
N GLU A 110 -3.49 14.50 11.73
CA GLU A 110 -3.33 15.48 10.67
C GLU A 110 -3.22 14.85 9.26
N TYR A 111 -2.98 13.52 9.18
CA TYR A 111 -2.88 12.76 7.93
C TYR A 111 -3.95 11.66 7.91
N PRO A 112 -5.22 12.00 7.68
CA PRO A 112 -6.28 10.99 7.61
C PRO A 112 -6.10 10.08 6.38
N PRO A 113 -6.49 8.80 6.46
CA PRO A 113 -6.43 7.89 5.32
C PRO A 113 -7.13 8.48 4.10
N TYR A 114 -6.48 8.37 2.93
CA TYR A 114 -6.96 8.93 1.66
C TYR A 114 -7.29 10.42 1.71
N GLY A 115 -6.56 11.19 2.56
CA GLY A 115 -6.86 12.62 2.75
C GLY A 115 -8.25 12.90 3.33
N GLY A 116 -8.90 11.91 3.94
CA GLY A 116 -10.27 12.01 4.46
C GLY A 116 -11.36 11.89 3.40
N ALA A 117 -11.01 11.50 2.17
CA ALA A 117 -11.97 11.43 1.06
C ALA A 117 -12.97 10.25 1.18
N HIS A 118 -12.64 9.24 1.97
CA HIS A 118 -13.47 8.04 2.14
C HIS A 118 -13.80 7.79 3.61
N ALA A 119 -15.04 7.37 3.87
CA ALA A 119 -15.50 7.05 5.22
C ALA A 119 -14.95 5.70 5.71
N ASP A 120 -14.71 4.77 4.79
CA ASP A 120 -14.25 3.40 5.07
C ASP A 120 -12.86 3.15 4.53
N VAL A 121 -12.06 2.41 5.29
CA VAL A 121 -10.76 1.88 4.85
C VAL A 121 -10.99 0.51 4.21
N ILE A 122 -10.72 0.41 2.91
CA ILE A 122 -10.81 -0.84 2.15
C ILE A 122 -9.39 -1.26 1.77
N PRO A 123 -8.76 -2.20 2.50
CA PRO A 123 -7.45 -2.70 2.14
C PRO A 123 -7.48 -3.38 0.77
N HIS A 124 -6.53 -3.02 -0.10
CA HIS A 124 -6.51 -3.52 -1.47
C HIS A 124 -5.10 -3.48 -2.06
N LEU A 125 -4.82 -4.42 -2.96
CA LEU A 125 -3.63 -4.40 -3.80
C LEU A 125 -4.07 -4.02 -5.22
N THR A 126 -3.75 -2.81 -5.65
CA THR A 126 -4.11 -2.31 -6.98
C THR A 126 -3.38 -3.09 -8.07
N VAL A 127 -4.14 -3.54 -9.07
CA VAL A 127 -3.63 -4.20 -10.28
C VAL A 127 -3.69 -3.24 -11.48
N ALA A 128 -4.79 -2.49 -11.58
CA ALA A 128 -5.01 -1.51 -12.63
C ALA A 128 -5.73 -0.27 -12.06
N GLN A 129 -5.29 0.91 -12.46
CA GLN A 129 -5.90 2.19 -12.07
C GLN A 129 -7.04 2.62 -12.99
N THR A 130 -7.23 1.92 -14.11
CA THR A 130 -8.24 2.25 -15.11
C THR A 130 -9.23 1.11 -15.28
N PRO A 131 -10.50 1.41 -15.66
CA PRO A 131 -11.50 0.38 -15.90
C PRO A 131 -11.24 -0.47 -17.17
N ASP A 132 -10.29 -0.05 -18.00
CA ASP A 132 -10.04 -0.61 -19.32
C ASP A 132 -9.02 -1.77 -19.33
N ALA A 133 -8.69 -2.34 -18.18
CA ALA A 133 -7.83 -3.51 -18.11
C ALA A 133 -8.50 -4.68 -18.86
N PRO A 134 -7.80 -5.30 -19.84
CA PRO A 134 -8.39 -6.37 -20.66
C PRO A 134 -8.86 -7.55 -19.83
N ALA A 135 -10.06 -8.07 -20.12
CA ALA A 135 -10.67 -9.17 -19.37
C ALA A 135 -9.84 -10.47 -19.40
N ASP A 136 -9.12 -10.74 -20.47
CA ASP A 136 -8.22 -11.88 -20.60
C ASP A 136 -6.98 -11.74 -19.70
N GLU A 137 -6.46 -10.53 -19.53
CA GLU A 137 -5.37 -10.23 -18.57
C GLU A 137 -5.85 -10.41 -17.13
N LEU A 138 -7.05 -9.96 -16.79
CA LEU A 138 -7.62 -10.15 -15.46
C LEU A 138 -7.89 -11.63 -15.17
N ALA A 139 -8.41 -12.38 -16.16
CA ALA A 139 -8.59 -13.83 -16.06
C ALA A 139 -7.26 -14.59 -15.88
N GLU A 140 -6.14 -14.07 -16.38
CA GLU A 140 -4.81 -14.62 -16.12
C GLU A 140 -4.48 -14.52 -14.61
N ILE A 141 -4.75 -13.39 -13.98
CA ILE A 141 -4.54 -13.20 -12.54
C ILE A 141 -5.46 -14.12 -11.74
N GLU A 142 -6.75 -14.18 -12.08
CA GLU A 142 -7.73 -15.00 -11.37
C GLU A 142 -7.35 -16.49 -11.30
N ARG A 143 -6.68 -17.02 -12.34
CA ARG A 143 -6.20 -18.42 -12.33
C ARG A 143 -5.13 -18.72 -11.29
N HIS A 144 -4.49 -17.68 -10.73
CA HIS A 144 -3.45 -17.82 -9.70
C HIS A 144 -3.99 -17.63 -8.28
N LEU A 145 -5.26 -17.25 -8.15
CA LEU A 145 -5.87 -17.04 -6.84
C LEU A 145 -6.30 -18.37 -6.18
N PRO A 146 -6.24 -18.46 -4.84
CA PRO A 146 -5.75 -17.45 -3.91
C PRO A 146 -4.22 -17.43 -3.82
N ILE A 147 -3.63 -16.24 -3.67
CA ILE A 147 -2.20 -16.09 -3.40
C ILE A 147 -1.97 -16.05 -1.89
N ARG A 148 -1.08 -16.90 -1.39
CA ARG A 148 -0.72 -16.94 0.03
C ARG A 148 0.37 -15.93 0.31
N CYS A 149 0.12 -15.03 1.26
CA CYS A 149 1.00 -13.91 1.61
C CYS A 149 1.20 -13.83 3.12
N VAL A 150 2.27 -13.14 3.52
CA VAL A 150 2.53 -12.82 4.93
C VAL A 150 2.97 -11.36 5.02
N ALA A 151 2.25 -10.55 5.79
CA ALA A 151 2.69 -9.21 6.15
C ALA A 151 3.78 -9.32 7.22
N ARG A 152 5.01 -8.90 6.90
CA ARG A 152 6.18 -8.97 7.79
C ARG A 152 6.74 -7.61 8.15
N GLU A 153 6.53 -6.65 7.29
CA GLU A 153 7.08 -5.31 7.43
C GLU A 153 6.17 -4.28 6.75
N ALA A 154 6.29 -3.04 7.17
CA ALA A 154 5.75 -1.90 6.46
C ALA A 154 6.90 -1.01 5.97
N TRP A 155 6.70 -0.35 4.84
CA TRP A 155 7.68 0.55 4.25
C TRP A 155 7.16 1.98 4.26
N LEU A 156 8.03 2.91 4.66
CA LEU A 156 7.85 4.33 4.38
C LEU A 156 8.53 4.61 3.04
N MET A 157 7.73 4.89 2.03
CA MET A 157 8.22 5.29 0.72
C MET A 157 8.06 6.79 0.54
N VAL A 158 8.99 7.38 -0.20
CA VAL A 158 9.02 8.81 -0.51
C VAL A 158 9.22 9.02 -1.99
N GLU A 159 8.57 10.05 -2.52
CA GLU A 159 8.74 10.52 -3.88
C GLU A 159 9.96 11.44 -3.98
N ASP A 160 10.72 11.36 -5.08
CA ASP A 160 11.80 12.27 -5.42
C ASP A 160 11.35 13.36 -6.42
N ASP A 161 12.23 14.32 -6.71
CA ASP A 161 12.00 15.43 -7.64
C ASP A 161 11.76 15.02 -9.10
N LYS A 162 11.93 13.73 -9.41
CA LYS A 162 11.64 13.12 -10.72
C LYS A 162 10.38 12.28 -10.74
N GLY A 163 9.61 12.31 -9.64
CA GLY A 163 8.39 11.53 -9.46
C GLY A 163 8.64 10.04 -9.21
N ARG A 164 9.87 9.64 -8.85
CA ARG A 164 10.19 8.24 -8.53
C ARG A 164 10.03 8.00 -7.04
N TRP A 165 9.57 6.82 -6.70
CA TRP A 165 9.37 6.39 -5.33
C TRP A 165 10.52 5.51 -4.83
N HIS A 166 11.00 5.81 -3.64
CA HIS A 166 12.10 5.10 -2.98
C HIS A 166 11.71 4.70 -1.57
N THR A 167 12.16 3.52 -1.15
CA THR A 167 12.01 3.11 0.25
C THR A 167 12.97 3.91 1.12
N ARG A 168 12.43 4.76 2.01
CA ARG A 168 13.21 5.53 2.99
C ARG A 168 13.50 4.71 4.24
N THR A 169 12.48 4.01 4.77
CA THR A 169 12.61 3.20 5.99
C THR A 169 11.75 1.94 5.87
N ARG A 170 12.25 0.85 6.42
CA ARG A 170 11.52 -0.41 6.58
C ARG A 170 11.31 -0.66 8.06
N PHE A 171 10.10 -0.99 8.44
CA PHE A 171 9.70 -1.27 9.82
C PHE A 171 9.27 -2.72 9.91
N ALA A 172 9.98 -3.54 10.68
CA ALA A 172 9.55 -4.92 10.93
C ALA A 172 8.31 -4.94 11.81
N LEU A 173 7.33 -5.77 11.49
CA LEU A 173 6.26 -6.13 12.40
C LEU A 173 6.80 -7.08 13.48
N ALA A 174 6.14 -7.13 14.64
CA ALA A 174 6.54 -8.02 15.72
C ALA A 174 6.49 -9.49 15.25
N ARG A 175 7.53 -10.27 15.55
CA ARG A 175 7.49 -11.69 15.23
C ARG A 175 6.38 -12.36 16.02
N SER A 176 5.51 -13.08 15.32
CA SER A 176 4.54 -13.94 15.99
C SER A 176 5.30 -14.96 16.85
N ALA A 177 4.95 -15.02 18.15
CA ALA A 177 5.46 -16.08 18.99
C ALA A 177 5.09 -17.43 18.32
N ARG A 178 6.11 -18.26 18.06
CA ARG A 178 5.83 -19.62 17.56
C ARG A 178 5.01 -20.34 18.62
N ALA A 179 3.79 -20.72 18.23
CA ALA A 179 3.00 -21.65 19.01
C ALA A 179 3.63 -23.04 18.98
#